data_cfaa26168c10cfd504d618c6c853be7e
#
_entry.id   cfaa26168c10cfd504d618c6c853be7e
#
_cell.length_a   1.000
_cell.length_b   1.000
_cell.length_c   1.000
_cell.angle_alpha   90.00
_cell.angle_beta   90.00
_cell.angle_gamma   90.00
#
_symmetry.space_group_name_H-M   'P 1'
#
loop_
_entity.id
_entity.type
_entity.pdbx_description
1 polymer ?
#
loop_
_entity_poly.entity_id
_entity_poly.type
_entity_poly.pdbx_seq_one_letter_code
_entity_poly.pdbx_strand_id
1 'polypeptide(L)'
;MNLEQADMSNTSSSTGRKRLGTLTIGQAPRADITPILLAALPDGVDCVQIGVLDGLSRADIAARYAAREGEPVLVTRLLDGSSVTLDKAAVRRDMDGKLAELQARGCDVVLILCTGEFHGLDLDRAWLVEPDRIVPPAAAAIAGPRQVGIVVPLPEQAASETGKFAALAKPPVCEAASPYSDGLQALERAAVALRDRGAQVLLLDCMGFTEAHRRAAALASGLPVILSNALIAKLTAELLA
;
A
#
# COMPACT_ATOMS: atom_id res chain seq x y z
N MET A 1 -47.90 48.45 8.69
CA MET A 1 -46.49 48.42 8.25
C MET A 1 -45.97 47.07 8.69
N ASN A 2 -46.08 46.12 7.78
CA ASN A 2 -45.79 44.68 8.01
C ASN A 2 -44.28 44.47 7.85
N LEU A 3 -43.66 43.95 8.89
CA LEU A 3 -42.28 43.44 8.83
C LEU A 3 -42.37 41.96 8.44
N GLU A 4 -41.94 41.64 7.23
CA GLU A 4 -41.71 40.27 6.74
C GLU A 4 -40.69 39.58 7.59
N GLN A 5 -41.06 38.46 8.18
CA GLN A 5 -40.11 37.50 8.77
C GLN A 5 -39.46 36.74 7.62
N ALA A 6 -38.17 36.98 7.41
CA ALA A 6 -37.34 36.17 6.54
C ALA A 6 -37.18 34.78 7.16
N ASP A 7 -37.73 33.80 6.50
CA ASP A 7 -37.54 32.37 6.78
C ASP A 7 -36.11 31.98 6.45
N MET A 8 -35.29 31.90 7.48
CA MET A 8 -33.94 31.34 7.36
C MET A 8 -34.06 29.80 7.33
N SER A 9 -34.36 29.27 6.17
CA SER A 9 -34.27 27.83 5.92
C SER A 9 -32.86 27.35 6.22
N ASN A 10 -32.79 26.66 7.34
CA ASN A 10 -31.58 25.95 7.83
C ASN A 10 -31.23 24.86 6.82
N THR A 11 -30.35 25.16 5.86
CA THR A 11 -29.67 24.14 5.06
C THR A 11 -28.70 23.42 5.98
N SER A 12 -29.19 22.39 6.70
CA SER A 12 -28.31 21.40 7.31
C SER A 12 -27.54 20.73 6.18
N SER A 13 -26.32 21.18 5.95
CA SER A 13 -25.34 20.43 5.20
C SER A 13 -25.18 19.07 5.91
N SER A 14 -25.76 18.03 5.36
CA SER A 14 -25.41 16.66 5.74
C SER A 14 -23.91 16.54 5.41
N THR A 15 -23.07 16.64 6.40
CA THR A 15 -21.67 16.22 6.29
C THR A 15 -21.72 14.72 6.02
N GLY A 16 -21.79 14.36 4.75
CA GLY A 16 -21.79 12.97 4.31
C GLY A 16 -20.57 12.30 4.91
N ARG A 17 -20.78 11.13 5.49
CA ARG A 17 -19.71 10.32 6.06
C ARG A 17 -18.65 10.07 4.98
N LYS A 18 -17.39 10.44 5.22
CA LYS A 18 -16.30 10.20 4.27
C LYS A 18 -16.12 8.69 4.05
N ARG A 19 -15.82 8.31 2.82
CA ARG A 19 -15.67 6.91 2.45
C ARG A 19 -14.31 6.64 1.80
N LEU A 20 -13.54 5.73 2.41
CA LEU A 20 -12.31 5.21 1.84
C LEU A 20 -12.59 3.94 1.03
N GLY A 21 -12.21 3.96 -0.25
CA GLY A 21 -12.07 2.74 -1.04
C GLY A 21 -10.66 2.20 -0.93
N THR A 22 -10.49 0.89 -0.84
CA THR A 22 -9.17 0.26 -0.99
C THR A 22 -9.19 -0.76 -2.10
N LEU A 23 -8.19 -0.70 -2.98
CA LEU A 23 -7.98 -1.66 -4.05
C LEU A 23 -6.72 -2.48 -3.77
N THR A 24 -6.89 -3.75 -3.39
CA THR A 24 -5.77 -4.70 -3.34
C THR A 24 -5.57 -5.39 -4.70
N ILE A 25 -4.33 -5.69 -5.04
CA ILE A 25 -4.00 -6.52 -6.21
C ILE A 25 -4.31 -8.01 -5.99
N GLY A 26 -4.63 -8.39 -4.76
CA GLY A 26 -5.06 -9.73 -4.36
C GLY A 26 -6.57 -9.83 -4.21
N GLN A 27 -7.00 -10.57 -3.18
CA GLN A 27 -8.39 -10.70 -2.77
C GLN A 27 -8.67 -9.83 -1.54
N ALA A 28 -9.87 -9.24 -1.46
CA ALA A 28 -10.35 -8.45 -0.33
C ALA A 28 -11.38 -9.27 0.51
N PRO A 29 -11.49 -9.00 1.83
CA PRO A 29 -10.74 -8.00 2.61
C PRO A 29 -9.32 -8.45 2.98
N ARG A 30 -8.42 -7.46 3.18
CA ARG A 30 -7.03 -7.68 3.61
C ARG A 30 -6.93 -7.61 5.14
N ALA A 31 -7.12 -8.75 5.79
CA ALA A 31 -7.09 -8.86 7.25
C ALA A 31 -5.72 -8.50 7.87
N ASP A 32 -4.64 -8.59 7.13
CA ASP A 32 -3.29 -8.22 7.55
C ASP A 32 -3.03 -6.71 7.51
N ILE A 33 -3.65 -5.98 6.59
CA ILE A 33 -3.46 -4.53 6.38
C ILE A 33 -4.55 -3.71 7.08
N THR A 34 -5.77 -4.21 7.10
CA THR A 34 -6.95 -3.51 7.64
C THR A 34 -6.73 -2.93 9.04
N PRO A 35 -6.14 -3.63 10.03
CA PRO A 35 -5.90 -3.05 11.35
C PRO A 35 -4.98 -1.82 11.32
N ILE A 36 -3.98 -1.81 10.44
CA ILE A 36 -3.05 -0.69 10.29
C ILE A 36 -3.75 0.52 9.68
N LEU A 37 -4.62 0.30 8.69
CA LEU A 37 -5.43 1.35 8.08
C LEU A 37 -6.40 1.95 9.10
N LEU A 38 -7.20 1.11 9.76
CA LEU A 38 -8.22 1.56 10.71
C LEU A 38 -7.62 2.32 11.90
N ALA A 39 -6.41 1.96 12.34
CA ALA A 39 -5.72 2.67 13.41
C ALA A 39 -5.27 4.09 13.02
N ALA A 40 -5.22 4.42 11.74
CA ALA A 40 -4.82 5.73 11.24
C ALA A 40 -6.00 6.60 10.81
N LEU A 41 -7.14 5.99 10.45
CA LEU A 41 -8.31 6.71 9.94
C LEU A 41 -9.04 7.49 11.04
N PRO A 42 -9.64 8.65 10.71
CA PRO A 42 -10.54 9.35 11.59
C PRO A 42 -11.77 8.49 11.92
N ASP A 43 -12.38 8.75 13.09
CA ASP A 43 -13.61 8.09 13.49
C ASP A 43 -14.74 8.33 12.48
N GLY A 44 -15.50 7.30 12.20
CA GLY A 44 -16.67 7.41 11.35
C GLY A 44 -16.41 7.31 9.85
N VAL A 45 -15.19 7.07 9.39
CA VAL A 45 -14.90 6.78 7.99
C VAL A 45 -15.39 5.38 7.63
N ASP A 46 -16.21 5.29 6.56
CA ASP A 46 -16.58 4.00 5.98
C ASP A 46 -15.46 3.46 5.10
N CYS A 47 -15.15 2.17 5.21
CA CYS A 47 -14.11 1.53 4.39
C CYS A 47 -14.71 0.47 3.47
N VAL A 48 -14.60 0.68 2.16
CA VAL A 48 -15.00 -0.26 1.10
C VAL A 48 -13.74 -0.94 0.56
N GLN A 49 -13.67 -2.26 0.68
CA GLN A 49 -12.50 -3.02 0.23
C GLN A 49 -12.86 -3.89 -0.97
N ILE A 50 -12.11 -3.80 -2.04
CA ILE A 50 -12.20 -4.69 -3.20
C ILE A 50 -10.81 -5.15 -3.65
N GLY A 51 -10.78 -6.28 -4.32
CA GLY A 51 -9.56 -6.87 -4.86
C GLY A 51 -9.67 -7.14 -6.37
N VAL A 52 -8.52 -7.08 -7.05
CA VAL A 52 -8.45 -7.43 -8.46
C VAL A 52 -8.85 -8.90 -8.68
N LEU A 53 -8.51 -9.75 -7.71
CA LEU A 53 -8.76 -11.20 -7.77
C LEU A 53 -10.05 -11.65 -7.07
N ASP A 54 -10.92 -10.73 -6.66
CA ASP A 54 -12.18 -11.09 -5.99
C ASP A 54 -13.05 -11.99 -6.86
N GLY A 55 -13.59 -13.03 -6.24
CA GLY A 55 -14.45 -14.01 -6.90
C GLY A 55 -13.74 -15.01 -7.82
N LEU A 56 -12.43 -14.90 -8.00
CA LEU A 56 -11.66 -15.82 -8.83
C LEU A 56 -11.19 -17.04 -8.04
N SER A 57 -11.32 -18.22 -8.68
CA SER A 57 -10.69 -19.44 -8.20
C SER A 57 -9.18 -19.42 -8.42
N ARG A 58 -8.44 -20.31 -7.73
CA ARG A 58 -6.99 -20.47 -7.98
C ARG A 58 -6.69 -20.83 -9.44
N ALA A 59 -7.54 -21.62 -10.09
CA ALA A 59 -7.38 -21.98 -11.49
C ALA A 59 -7.56 -20.76 -12.41
N ASP A 60 -8.56 -19.91 -12.14
CA ASP A 60 -8.76 -18.66 -12.89
C ASP A 60 -7.60 -17.69 -12.70
N ILE A 61 -7.09 -17.57 -11.47
CA ILE A 61 -5.93 -16.74 -11.17
C ILE A 61 -4.71 -17.24 -11.95
N ALA A 62 -4.43 -18.53 -11.91
CA ALA A 62 -3.32 -19.11 -12.65
C ALA A 62 -3.47 -18.94 -14.18
N ALA A 63 -4.69 -19.05 -14.71
CA ALA A 63 -4.94 -18.89 -16.15
C ALA A 63 -4.79 -17.44 -16.63
N ARG A 64 -5.18 -16.44 -15.80
CA ARG A 64 -5.30 -15.04 -16.22
C ARG A 64 -4.12 -14.17 -15.81
N TYR A 65 -3.44 -14.51 -14.71
CA TYR A 65 -2.44 -13.67 -14.06
C TYR A 65 -1.10 -14.38 -13.80
N ALA A 66 -0.87 -15.54 -14.43
CA ALA A 66 0.39 -16.27 -14.26
C ALA A 66 1.59 -15.37 -14.59
N ALA A 67 2.56 -15.37 -13.69
CA ALA A 67 3.84 -14.71 -13.92
C ALA A 67 4.54 -15.34 -15.14
N ARG A 68 5.17 -14.49 -15.96
CA ARG A 68 5.95 -14.92 -17.12
C ARG A 68 7.43 -14.72 -16.82
N GLU A 69 8.25 -15.61 -17.34
CA GLU A 69 9.70 -15.50 -17.19
C GLU A 69 10.23 -14.21 -17.81
N GLY A 70 11.02 -13.44 -17.04
CA GLY A 70 11.60 -12.17 -17.48
C GLY A 70 10.67 -10.95 -17.38
N GLU A 71 9.37 -11.16 -17.09
CA GLU A 71 8.43 -10.04 -16.95
C GLU A 71 8.31 -9.57 -15.50
N PRO A 72 7.98 -8.29 -15.27
CA PRO A 72 7.78 -7.75 -13.92
C PRO A 72 6.67 -8.48 -13.17
N VAL A 73 6.94 -8.86 -11.92
CA VAL A 73 6.02 -9.62 -11.09
C VAL A 73 5.62 -8.87 -9.82
N LEU A 74 4.45 -9.23 -9.32
CA LEU A 74 3.90 -8.78 -8.05
C LEU A 74 3.57 -9.99 -7.19
N VAL A 75 3.63 -9.85 -5.88
CA VAL A 75 3.16 -10.88 -4.94
C VAL A 75 2.04 -10.31 -4.09
N THR A 76 1.04 -11.15 -3.84
CA THR A 76 -0.11 -10.77 -3.02
C THR A 76 -0.65 -11.94 -2.21
N ARG A 77 -1.59 -11.64 -1.30
CA ARG A 77 -2.25 -12.60 -0.45
C ARG A 77 -3.66 -12.91 -0.93
N LEU A 78 -4.07 -14.17 -0.85
CA LEU A 78 -5.43 -14.64 -1.06
C LEU A 78 -6.21 -14.72 0.26
N LEU A 79 -7.53 -14.87 0.17
CA LEU A 79 -8.41 -14.98 1.36
C LEU A 79 -8.10 -16.22 2.22
N ASP A 80 -7.61 -17.29 1.62
CA ASP A 80 -7.19 -18.49 2.34
C ASP A 80 -5.84 -18.36 3.08
N GLY A 81 -5.23 -17.16 3.01
CA GLY A 81 -3.95 -16.85 3.64
C GLY A 81 -2.72 -17.21 2.84
N SER A 82 -2.86 -17.92 1.72
CA SER A 82 -1.75 -18.21 0.83
C SER A 82 -1.34 -16.99 0.01
N SER A 83 -0.16 -17.02 -0.58
CA SER A 83 0.30 -16.00 -1.52
C SER A 83 0.37 -16.54 -2.95
N VAL A 84 0.30 -15.61 -3.90
CA VAL A 84 0.50 -15.87 -5.32
C VAL A 84 1.37 -14.79 -5.94
N THR A 85 2.21 -15.21 -6.90
CA THR A 85 2.97 -14.30 -7.76
C THR A 85 2.19 -14.07 -9.05
N LEU A 86 2.06 -12.80 -9.45
CA LEU A 86 1.21 -12.35 -10.55
C LEU A 86 2.03 -11.60 -11.59
N ASP A 87 1.65 -11.71 -12.84
CA ASP A 87 2.09 -10.84 -13.93
C ASP A 87 1.59 -9.41 -13.67
N LYS A 88 2.52 -8.44 -13.60
CA LYS A 88 2.21 -7.04 -13.28
C LYS A 88 1.30 -6.39 -14.35
N ALA A 89 1.52 -6.70 -15.63
CA ALA A 89 0.73 -6.14 -16.71
C ALA A 89 -0.70 -6.69 -16.71
N ALA A 90 -0.89 -7.98 -16.37
CA ALA A 90 -2.21 -8.56 -16.22
C ALA A 90 -3.00 -7.92 -15.06
N VAL A 91 -2.35 -7.67 -13.93
CA VAL A 91 -2.96 -6.94 -12.80
C VAL A 91 -3.37 -5.53 -13.24
N ARG A 92 -2.44 -4.76 -13.85
CA ARG A 92 -2.70 -3.39 -14.30
C ARG A 92 -3.91 -3.28 -15.23
N ARG A 93 -4.04 -4.21 -16.17
CA ARG A 93 -5.15 -4.25 -17.14
C ARG A 93 -6.53 -4.25 -16.46
N ASP A 94 -6.67 -4.95 -15.33
CA ASP A 94 -7.96 -5.14 -14.68
C ASP A 94 -8.22 -4.10 -13.56
N MET A 95 -7.23 -3.24 -13.23
CA MET A 95 -7.36 -2.22 -12.18
C MET A 95 -8.36 -1.11 -12.52
N ASP A 96 -8.41 -0.65 -13.76
CA ASP A 96 -9.28 0.49 -14.16
C ASP A 96 -10.77 0.18 -13.89
N GLY A 97 -11.20 -1.05 -14.21
CA GLY A 97 -12.58 -1.49 -13.90
C GLY A 97 -12.88 -1.52 -12.39
N LYS A 98 -11.91 -1.91 -11.58
CA LYS A 98 -12.05 -1.93 -10.11
C LYS A 98 -12.02 -0.52 -9.51
N LEU A 99 -11.23 0.37 -10.05
CA LEU A 99 -11.22 1.79 -9.65
C LEU A 99 -12.57 2.45 -9.97
N ALA A 100 -13.12 2.22 -11.17
CA ALA A 100 -14.45 2.68 -11.54
C ALA A 100 -15.55 2.12 -10.62
N GLU A 101 -15.43 0.85 -10.20
CA GLU A 101 -16.34 0.23 -9.23
C GLU A 101 -16.31 0.96 -7.87
N LEU A 102 -15.12 1.27 -7.33
CA LEU A 102 -14.98 2.02 -6.07
C LEU A 102 -15.57 3.42 -6.19
N GLN A 103 -15.33 4.11 -7.30
CA GLN A 103 -15.92 5.43 -7.55
C GLN A 103 -17.45 5.35 -7.63
N ALA A 104 -18.01 4.33 -8.29
CA ALA A 104 -19.45 4.11 -8.36
C ALA A 104 -20.09 3.80 -7.00
N ARG A 105 -19.31 3.19 -6.08
CA ARG A 105 -19.72 2.96 -4.69
C ARG A 105 -19.62 4.23 -3.82
N GLY A 106 -19.27 5.38 -4.39
CA GLY A 106 -19.21 6.68 -3.71
C GLY A 106 -18.02 6.84 -2.78
N CYS A 107 -16.88 6.24 -3.09
CA CYS A 107 -15.65 6.49 -2.35
C CYS A 107 -15.10 7.89 -2.67
N ASP A 108 -14.76 8.66 -1.63
CA ASP A 108 -14.15 10.00 -1.75
C ASP A 108 -12.64 9.91 -2.00
N VAL A 109 -12.01 8.90 -1.42
CA VAL A 109 -10.59 8.58 -1.54
C VAL A 109 -10.45 7.11 -1.87
N VAL A 110 -9.58 6.77 -2.81
CA VAL A 110 -9.22 5.39 -3.15
C VAL A 110 -7.73 5.18 -2.94
N LEU A 111 -7.39 4.23 -2.08
CA LEU A 111 -6.02 3.82 -1.79
C LEU A 111 -5.70 2.49 -2.47
N ILE A 112 -4.63 2.46 -3.27
CA ILE A 112 -4.10 1.21 -3.82
C ILE A 112 -3.27 0.49 -2.76
N LEU A 113 -3.61 -0.76 -2.45
CA LEU A 113 -2.88 -1.59 -1.48
C LEU A 113 -1.76 -2.39 -2.18
N CYS A 114 -0.88 -1.67 -2.86
CA CYS A 114 0.34 -2.18 -3.47
C CYS A 114 1.39 -1.07 -3.56
N THR A 115 2.65 -1.39 -3.29
CA THR A 115 3.77 -0.46 -3.46
C THR A 115 4.41 -0.54 -4.85
N GLY A 116 3.91 -1.42 -5.73
CA GLY A 116 4.32 -1.50 -7.11
C GLY A 116 3.90 -0.27 -7.92
N GLU A 117 4.71 0.10 -8.88
CA GLU A 117 4.42 1.20 -9.82
C GLU A 117 3.32 0.81 -10.81
N PHE A 118 2.30 1.64 -10.96
CA PHE A 118 1.27 1.50 -11.98
C PHE A 118 1.11 2.82 -12.73
N HIS A 119 1.23 2.78 -14.07
CA HIS A 119 1.11 3.97 -14.88
C HIS A 119 -0.31 4.15 -15.44
N GLY A 120 -0.73 5.42 -15.59
CA GLY A 120 -1.98 5.78 -16.25
C GLY A 120 -3.24 5.38 -15.48
N LEU A 121 -3.16 5.25 -14.15
CA LEU A 121 -4.34 5.16 -13.30
C LEU A 121 -4.91 6.55 -13.05
N ASP A 122 -6.23 6.69 -13.11
CA ASP A 122 -6.90 7.96 -12.86
C ASP A 122 -8.32 7.73 -12.33
N LEU A 123 -8.86 8.75 -11.65
CA LEU A 123 -10.24 8.81 -11.17
C LEU A 123 -10.80 10.23 -11.34
N ASP A 124 -11.99 10.35 -11.90
CA ASP A 124 -12.60 11.65 -12.20
C ASP A 124 -13.13 12.39 -10.96
N ARG A 125 -13.60 11.66 -9.94
CA ARG A 125 -14.38 12.22 -8.82
C ARG A 125 -13.87 11.84 -7.43
N ALA A 126 -12.89 10.96 -7.33
CA ALA A 126 -12.28 10.55 -6.08
C ALA A 126 -10.77 10.84 -6.08
N TRP A 127 -10.19 11.07 -4.92
CA TRP A 127 -8.75 11.13 -4.78
C TRP A 127 -8.14 9.75 -4.96
N LEU A 128 -7.21 9.60 -5.88
CA LEU A 128 -6.44 8.37 -6.04
C LEU A 128 -5.12 8.48 -5.28
N VAL A 129 -4.90 7.58 -4.33
CA VAL A 129 -3.69 7.49 -3.52
C VAL A 129 -2.87 6.30 -4.00
N GLU A 130 -1.75 6.59 -4.65
CA GLU A 130 -0.81 5.61 -5.20
C GLU A 130 0.45 5.57 -4.32
N PRO A 131 0.71 4.47 -3.58
CA PRO A 131 1.85 4.40 -2.66
C PRO A 131 3.22 4.58 -3.32
N ASP A 132 3.41 4.11 -4.55
CA ASP A 132 4.65 4.28 -5.31
C ASP A 132 5.01 5.75 -5.60
N ARG A 133 4.01 6.64 -5.66
CA ARG A 133 4.21 8.08 -5.86
C ARG A 133 4.48 8.84 -4.57
N ILE A 134 4.11 8.29 -3.43
CA ILE A 134 4.14 8.99 -2.13
C ILE A 134 5.23 8.41 -1.22
N VAL A 135 5.33 7.09 -1.12
CA VAL A 135 6.27 6.44 -0.19
C VAL A 135 7.74 6.77 -0.50
N PRO A 136 8.22 6.75 -1.75
CA PRO A 136 9.62 7.04 -2.03
C PRO A 136 10.04 8.46 -1.62
N PRO A 137 9.36 9.55 -2.03
CA PRO A 137 9.75 10.90 -1.61
C PRO A 137 9.56 11.13 -0.10
N ALA A 138 8.53 10.56 0.52
CA ALA A 138 8.33 10.66 1.96
C ALA A 138 9.44 9.94 2.74
N ALA A 139 9.82 8.73 2.31
CA ALA A 139 10.93 7.98 2.90
C ALA A 139 12.26 8.75 2.75
N ALA A 140 12.51 9.37 1.59
CA ALA A 140 13.68 10.19 1.35
C ALA A 140 13.74 11.41 2.28
N ALA A 141 12.61 12.11 2.44
CA ALA A 141 12.52 13.25 3.35
C ALA A 141 12.75 12.86 4.82
N ILE A 142 12.20 11.73 5.27
CA ILE A 142 12.38 11.21 6.64
C ILE A 142 13.83 10.75 6.87
N ALA A 143 14.41 10.03 5.91
CA ALA A 143 15.77 9.48 6.04
C ALA A 143 16.85 10.57 5.98
N GLY A 144 16.63 11.63 5.19
CA GLY A 144 17.63 12.68 4.94
C GLY A 144 18.92 12.09 4.36
N PRO A 145 20.13 12.42 4.87
CA PRO A 145 21.39 11.94 4.32
C PRO A 145 21.75 10.49 4.68
N ARG A 146 20.89 9.79 5.41
CA ARG A 146 21.15 8.44 5.93
C ARG A 146 21.10 7.40 4.83
N GLN A 147 21.90 6.34 5.00
CA GLN A 147 21.78 5.16 4.15
C GLN A 147 20.48 4.41 4.48
N VAL A 148 19.64 4.21 3.48
CA VAL A 148 18.39 3.45 3.61
C VAL A 148 18.64 1.99 3.21
N GLY A 149 18.17 1.06 4.05
CA GLY A 149 18.02 -0.35 3.71
C GLY A 149 16.55 -0.63 3.37
N ILE A 150 16.31 -1.27 2.24
CA ILE A 150 14.95 -1.62 1.80
C ILE A 150 14.77 -3.14 1.83
N VAL A 151 13.70 -3.60 2.48
CA VAL A 151 13.27 -4.99 2.38
C VAL A 151 12.12 -5.08 1.39
N VAL A 152 12.31 -5.86 0.35
CA VAL A 152 11.31 -6.15 -0.69
C VAL A 152 10.77 -7.58 -0.55
N PRO A 153 9.53 -7.87 -1.01
CA PRO A 153 8.96 -9.20 -0.87
C PRO A 153 9.57 -10.26 -1.80
N LEU A 154 10.17 -9.85 -2.92
CA LEU A 154 10.75 -10.76 -3.93
C LEU A 154 12.16 -10.30 -4.33
N PRO A 155 13.13 -11.22 -4.50
CA PRO A 155 14.49 -10.87 -4.91
C PRO A 155 14.56 -10.09 -6.23
N GLU A 156 13.68 -10.40 -7.17
CA GLU A 156 13.60 -9.79 -8.50
C GLU A 156 13.26 -8.29 -8.43
N GLN A 157 12.60 -7.85 -7.36
CA GLN A 157 12.24 -6.46 -7.15
C GLN A 157 13.41 -5.60 -6.65
N ALA A 158 14.42 -6.21 -6.02
CA ALA A 158 15.56 -5.48 -5.45
C ALA A 158 16.33 -4.63 -6.49
N ALA A 159 16.39 -5.08 -7.74
CA ALA A 159 17.11 -4.37 -8.80
C ALA A 159 16.39 -3.07 -9.24
N SER A 160 15.06 -3.00 -9.16
CA SER A 160 14.26 -1.83 -9.55
C SER A 160 14.22 -0.75 -8.47
N GLU A 161 14.53 -1.06 -7.21
CA GLU A 161 14.37 -0.13 -6.09
C GLU A 161 15.29 1.11 -6.20
N THR A 162 16.46 1.00 -6.83
CA THR A 162 17.33 2.16 -7.05
C THR A 162 16.63 3.23 -7.91
N GLY A 163 15.90 2.83 -8.94
CA GLY A 163 15.14 3.75 -9.78
C GLY A 163 13.92 4.32 -9.04
N LYS A 164 13.14 3.47 -8.40
CA LYS A 164 11.97 3.85 -7.62
C LYS A 164 12.29 4.83 -6.49
N PHE A 165 13.42 4.62 -5.80
CA PHE A 165 13.88 5.46 -4.70
C PHE A 165 14.99 6.44 -5.09
N ALA A 166 14.99 6.95 -6.33
CA ALA A 166 16.01 7.88 -6.84
C ALA A 166 16.09 9.22 -6.04
N ALA A 167 15.06 9.57 -5.28
CA ALA A 167 15.04 10.75 -4.40
C ALA A 167 15.88 10.58 -3.11
N LEU A 168 16.33 9.37 -2.78
CA LEU A 168 17.24 9.13 -1.64
C LEU A 168 18.60 9.78 -1.87
N ALA A 169 19.20 10.30 -0.80
CA ALA A 169 20.53 10.90 -0.86
C ALA A 169 21.63 9.93 -1.32
N LYS A 170 21.41 8.64 -1.15
CA LYS A 170 22.29 7.55 -1.58
C LYS A 170 21.45 6.41 -2.15
N PRO A 171 21.96 5.66 -3.16
CA PRO A 171 21.29 4.45 -3.62
C PRO A 171 21.00 3.50 -2.45
N PRO A 172 19.79 2.93 -2.35
CA PRO A 172 19.44 2.04 -1.24
C PRO A 172 20.23 0.73 -1.32
N VAL A 173 20.46 0.10 -0.17
CA VAL A 173 20.85 -1.31 -0.09
C VAL A 173 19.61 -2.15 0.09
N CYS A 174 19.46 -3.25 -0.66
CA CYS A 174 18.22 -4.04 -0.67
C CYS A 174 18.48 -5.49 -0.26
N GLU A 175 17.52 -6.07 0.43
CA GLU A 175 17.41 -7.49 0.76
C GLU A 175 15.97 -7.95 0.51
N ALA A 176 15.78 -9.26 0.29
CA ALA A 176 14.46 -9.82 0.09
C ALA A 176 14.01 -10.62 1.32
N ALA A 177 12.77 -10.39 1.75
CA ALA A 177 12.05 -11.23 2.70
C ALA A 177 10.55 -11.03 2.49
N SER A 178 9.83 -12.10 2.18
CA SER A 178 8.40 -12.04 1.91
C SER A 178 7.60 -11.95 3.22
N PRO A 179 6.65 -11.00 3.35
CA PRO A 179 5.73 -10.97 4.49
C PRO A 179 4.70 -12.10 4.47
N TYR A 180 4.66 -12.90 3.39
CA TYR A 180 3.62 -13.90 3.18
C TYR A 180 4.12 -15.34 3.31
N SER A 181 5.31 -15.64 2.77
CA SER A 181 5.87 -16.99 2.71
C SER A 181 7.03 -17.22 3.66
N ASP A 182 7.75 -16.15 4.02
CA ASP A 182 8.94 -16.26 4.85
C ASP A 182 8.59 -15.97 6.31
N GLY A 183 9.15 -16.68 7.24
CA GLY A 183 8.95 -16.41 8.66
C GLY A 183 9.69 -15.14 9.12
N LEU A 184 9.37 -14.64 10.33
CA LEU A 184 10.04 -13.47 10.92
C LEU A 184 11.57 -13.59 10.93
N GLN A 185 12.11 -14.79 11.09
CA GLN A 185 13.56 -15.03 11.07
C GLN A 185 14.24 -14.66 9.73
N ALA A 186 13.54 -14.81 8.60
CA ALA A 186 14.08 -14.39 7.32
C ALA A 186 14.20 -12.86 7.26
N LEU A 187 13.17 -12.17 7.73
CA LEU A 187 13.18 -10.70 7.85
C LEU A 187 14.25 -10.21 8.83
N GLU A 188 14.43 -10.88 9.96
CA GLU A 188 15.47 -10.55 10.95
C GLU A 188 16.87 -10.66 10.33
N ARG A 189 17.14 -11.75 9.56
CA ARG A 189 18.41 -11.90 8.82
C ARG A 189 18.59 -10.80 7.77
N ALA A 190 17.55 -10.47 7.01
CA ALA A 190 17.59 -9.38 6.03
C ALA A 190 17.89 -8.04 6.71
N ALA A 191 17.24 -7.74 7.83
CA ALA A 191 17.45 -6.51 8.60
C ALA A 191 18.90 -6.39 9.13
N VAL A 192 19.47 -7.49 9.64
CA VAL A 192 20.87 -7.55 10.08
C VAL A 192 21.83 -7.36 8.89
N ALA A 193 21.59 -8.04 7.77
CA ALA A 193 22.41 -7.91 6.57
C ALA A 193 22.42 -6.47 6.02
N LEU A 194 21.26 -5.80 6.02
CA LEU A 194 21.16 -4.39 5.63
C LEU A 194 21.95 -3.47 6.57
N ARG A 195 21.82 -3.66 7.89
CA ARG A 195 22.63 -2.93 8.88
C ARG A 195 24.14 -3.11 8.62
N ASP A 196 24.57 -4.34 8.41
CA ASP A 196 25.99 -4.67 8.20
C ASP A 196 26.52 -4.10 6.86
N ARG A 197 25.62 -3.82 5.92
CA ARG A 197 25.90 -3.08 4.67
C ARG A 197 25.77 -1.55 4.84
N GLY A 198 25.66 -1.06 6.08
CA GLY A 198 25.70 0.35 6.40
C GLY A 198 24.34 1.06 6.43
N ALA A 199 23.23 0.34 6.36
CA ALA A 199 21.92 0.96 6.55
C ALA A 199 21.80 1.61 7.93
N GLN A 200 21.16 2.76 8.00
CA GLN A 200 20.92 3.55 9.21
C GLN A 200 19.42 3.68 9.52
N VAL A 201 18.58 3.31 8.57
CA VAL A 201 17.12 3.22 8.69
C VAL A 201 16.67 2.13 7.72
N LEU A 202 15.62 1.39 8.10
CA LEU A 202 15.03 0.36 7.25
C LEU A 202 13.66 0.83 6.74
N LEU A 203 13.33 0.46 5.49
CA LEU A 203 12.01 0.57 4.91
C LEU A 203 11.53 -0.83 4.53
N LEU A 204 10.38 -1.25 5.05
CA LEU A 204 9.71 -2.49 4.63
C LEU A 204 8.73 -2.14 3.52
N ASP A 205 9.15 -2.37 2.26
CA ASP A 205 8.41 -1.90 1.08
C ASP A 205 7.50 -2.98 0.49
N CYS A 206 6.48 -3.30 1.26
CA CYS A 206 5.33 -4.06 0.81
C CYS A 206 4.14 -3.78 1.74
N MET A 207 2.94 -3.72 1.17
CA MET A 207 1.71 -3.51 1.96
C MET A 207 1.41 -4.68 2.92
N GLY A 208 2.01 -5.86 2.70
CA GLY A 208 1.82 -7.03 3.56
C GLY A 208 2.62 -7.05 4.86
N PHE A 209 3.59 -6.17 5.04
CA PHE A 209 4.32 -6.09 6.30
C PHE A 209 3.44 -5.54 7.42
N THR A 210 3.56 -6.12 8.62
CA THR A 210 2.75 -5.77 9.79
C THR A 210 3.62 -5.15 10.90
N GLU A 211 2.98 -4.68 11.98
CA GLU A 211 3.68 -4.18 13.16
C GLU A 211 4.55 -5.28 13.84
N ALA A 212 4.20 -6.56 13.70
CA ALA A 212 5.06 -7.65 14.15
C ALA A 212 6.36 -7.71 13.34
N HIS A 213 6.28 -7.53 12.02
CA HIS A 213 7.45 -7.45 11.15
C HIS A 213 8.33 -6.23 11.49
N ARG A 214 7.71 -5.05 11.71
CA ARG A 214 8.45 -3.84 12.14
C ARG A 214 9.25 -4.10 13.40
N ARG A 215 8.61 -4.68 14.43
CA ARG A 215 9.26 -4.97 15.72
C ARG A 215 10.39 -5.95 15.56
N ALA A 216 10.19 -7.05 14.82
CA ALA A 216 11.22 -8.06 14.57
C ALA A 216 12.45 -7.44 13.88
N ALA A 217 12.25 -6.68 12.81
CA ALA A 217 13.34 -6.01 12.08
C ALA A 217 14.07 -4.98 12.95
N ALA A 218 13.34 -4.19 13.76
CA ALA A 218 13.93 -3.19 14.65
C ALA A 218 14.75 -3.84 15.77
N LEU A 219 14.24 -4.90 16.39
CA LEU A 219 14.95 -5.62 17.45
C LEU A 219 16.24 -6.29 16.92
N ALA A 220 16.17 -6.92 15.73
CA ALA A 220 17.30 -7.62 15.14
C ALA A 220 18.39 -6.66 14.67
N SER A 221 18.03 -5.55 14.05
CA SER A 221 18.98 -4.60 13.48
C SER A 221 19.42 -3.49 14.44
N GLY A 222 18.59 -3.15 15.44
CA GLY A 222 18.77 -1.96 16.27
C GLY A 222 18.47 -0.64 15.54
N LEU A 223 17.86 -0.68 14.35
CA LEU A 223 17.62 0.49 13.49
C LEU A 223 16.14 0.92 13.55
N PRO A 224 15.86 2.22 13.30
CA PRO A 224 14.51 2.67 13.00
C PRO A 224 13.94 1.96 11.77
N VAL A 225 12.65 1.60 11.81
CA VAL A 225 11.98 0.86 10.72
C VAL A 225 10.71 1.60 10.30
N ILE A 226 10.62 1.90 9.01
CA ILE A 226 9.44 2.48 8.35
C ILE A 226 8.64 1.36 7.72
N LEU A 227 7.30 1.34 7.96
CA LEU A 227 6.36 0.51 7.21
C LEU A 227 5.70 1.36 6.12
N SER A 228 5.77 0.93 4.87
CA SER A 228 5.12 1.62 3.74
C SER A 228 3.62 1.79 3.97
N ASN A 229 2.93 0.72 4.42
CA ASN A 229 1.49 0.77 4.67
C ASN A 229 1.09 1.70 5.83
N ALA A 230 1.85 1.71 6.92
CA ALA A 230 1.55 2.61 8.05
C ALA A 230 1.84 4.08 7.72
N LEU A 231 2.86 4.34 6.90
CA LEU A 231 3.17 5.67 6.41
C LEU A 231 2.05 6.18 5.51
N ILE A 232 1.67 5.41 4.49
CA ILE A 232 0.64 5.81 3.54
C ILE A 232 -0.75 5.90 4.19
N ALA A 233 -1.07 5.05 5.17
CA ALA A 233 -2.32 5.11 5.91
C ALA A 233 -2.50 6.46 6.62
N LYS A 234 -1.45 6.95 7.28
CA LYS A 234 -1.45 8.26 7.95
C LYS A 234 -1.63 9.41 6.96
N LEU A 235 -0.94 9.36 5.81
CA LEU A 235 -1.06 10.40 4.80
C LEU A 235 -2.43 10.36 4.10
N THR A 236 -3.00 9.17 3.91
CA THR A 236 -4.36 9.02 3.37
C THR A 236 -5.42 9.56 4.33
N ALA A 237 -5.21 9.41 5.64
CA ALA A 237 -6.12 9.89 6.67
C ALA A 237 -6.31 11.41 6.61
N GLU A 238 -5.29 12.19 6.21
CA GLU A 238 -5.39 13.66 6.04
C GLU A 238 -6.43 14.08 4.99
N LEU A 239 -6.71 13.22 4.00
CA LEU A 239 -7.74 13.48 2.99
C LEU A 239 -9.17 13.16 3.49
N LEU A 240 -9.27 12.48 4.63
CA LEU A 240 -10.52 11.97 5.20
C LEU A 240 -10.89 12.66 6.53
N ALA A 241 -10.02 13.54 7.03
CA ALA A 241 -10.24 14.33 8.23
C ALA A 241 -11.30 15.42 8.04
#